data_ff19ddda4ec72f7ebe9c7817f6af1e10
#
_entry.id   ff19ddda4ec72f7ebe9c7817f6af1e10
#
_cell.length_a   1.000
_cell.length_b   1.000
_cell.length_c   1.000
_cell.angle_alpha   90.00
_cell.angle_beta   90.00
_cell.angle_gamma   90.00
#
_symmetry.space_group_name_H-M   'P 1'
#
loop_
_entity.id
_entity.type
_entity.pdbx_description
1 polymer ?
#
loop_
_entity_poly.entity_id
_entity_poly.type
_entity_poly.pdbx_seq_one_letter_code
_entity_poly.pdbx_strand_id
1 'polypeptide(L)'
;MDLFWDTSAVVPLIFDEQHTLGALQAYQKGEGFFAWDWLTIETEAALSRRKARSFQWEKWSEISKLFQWVHLPQNEWADIRKQNRNWMLRAADAAHLYAFRRVCSILPDLRLVTFDDEQISLASKKGFRLF
;
A
#
# COMPACT_ATOMS: atom_id res chain seq x y z
N MET A 1 -5.78 -15.05 2.52
CA MET A 1 -4.73 -14.42 1.68
C MET A 1 -4.20 -13.20 2.39
N ASP A 2 -2.90 -13.11 2.56
CA ASP A 2 -2.25 -11.94 3.17
C ASP A 2 -1.92 -10.92 2.10
N LEU A 3 -2.29 -9.68 2.31
CA LEU A 3 -2.18 -8.60 1.35
C LEU A 3 -1.42 -7.41 1.94
N PHE A 4 -0.49 -6.88 1.17
CA PHE A 4 0.20 -5.64 1.47
C PHE A 4 -0.35 -4.54 0.57
N TRP A 5 -0.81 -3.46 1.17
CA TRP A 5 -1.57 -2.43 0.46
C TRP A 5 -0.73 -1.18 0.22
N ASP A 6 -0.78 -0.69 -1.01
CA ASP A 6 -0.35 0.65 -1.37
C ASP A 6 -1.51 1.63 -1.25
N THR A 7 -1.21 2.89 -1.05
CA THR A 7 -2.22 3.95 -0.93
C THR A 7 -3.14 4.01 -2.15
N SER A 8 -2.62 3.75 -3.35
CA SER A 8 -3.41 3.73 -4.59
C SER A 8 -4.53 2.71 -4.57
N ALA A 9 -4.45 1.70 -3.71
CA ALA A 9 -5.48 0.67 -3.58
C ALA A 9 -6.42 0.92 -2.39
N VAL A 10 -6.02 1.70 -1.41
CA VAL A 10 -6.85 2.04 -0.26
C VAL A 10 -7.83 3.17 -0.59
N VAL A 11 -7.36 4.23 -1.24
CA VAL A 11 -8.20 5.39 -1.60
C VAL A 11 -9.45 4.98 -2.40
N PRO A 12 -9.36 4.05 -3.38
CA PRO A 12 -10.56 3.60 -4.11
C PRO A 12 -11.58 2.84 -3.27
N LEU A 13 -11.22 2.37 -2.08
CA LEU A 13 -12.17 1.78 -1.13
C LEU A 13 -13.04 2.85 -0.45
N ILE A 14 -12.54 4.08 -0.38
CA ILE A 14 -13.17 5.18 0.32
C ILE A 14 -13.97 6.06 -0.65
N PHE A 15 -13.41 6.31 -1.83
CA PHE A 15 -14.04 7.07 -2.90
C PHE A 15 -14.42 6.14 -4.05
N ASP A 16 -15.59 6.36 -4.62
CA ASP A 16 -16.04 5.62 -5.81
C ASP A 16 -15.33 6.19 -7.04
N GLU A 17 -14.43 5.38 -7.61
CA GLU A 17 -13.59 5.79 -8.74
C GLU A 17 -13.15 4.58 -9.57
N GLN A 18 -12.28 4.80 -10.56
CA GLN A 18 -11.90 3.80 -11.57
C GLN A 18 -11.48 2.45 -10.96
N HIS A 19 -10.69 2.45 -9.89
CA HIS A 19 -10.14 1.21 -9.32
C HIS A 19 -10.95 0.63 -8.16
N THR A 20 -12.11 1.19 -7.86
CA THR A 20 -12.91 0.76 -6.71
C THR A 20 -13.29 -0.71 -6.76
N LEU A 21 -13.70 -1.20 -7.93
CA LEU A 21 -14.10 -2.61 -8.06
C LEU A 21 -12.94 -3.56 -7.78
N GLY A 22 -11.77 -3.27 -8.35
CA GLY A 22 -10.57 -4.07 -8.10
C GLY A 22 -10.11 -4.02 -6.64
N ALA A 23 -10.19 -2.85 -6.02
CA ALA A 23 -9.86 -2.69 -4.60
C ALA A 23 -10.82 -3.46 -3.71
N LEU A 24 -12.12 -3.45 -4.02
CA LEU A 24 -13.12 -4.22 -3.29
C LEU A 24 -12.88 -5.72 -3.41
N GLN A 25 -12.49 -6.20 -4.57
CA GLN A 25 -12.15 -7.61 -4.76
C GLN A 25 -10.99 -8.03 -3.85
N ALA A 26 -9.94 -7.23 -3.77
CA ALA A 26 -8.82 -7.48 -2.87
C ALA A 26 -9.27 -7.43 -1.41
N TYR A 27 -10.07 -6.44 -1.05
CA TYR A 27 -10.59 -6.28 0.31
C TYR A 27 -11.39 -7.52 0.76
N GLN A 28 -12.21 -8.05 -0.12
CA GLN A 28 -13.03 -9.25 0.18
C GLN A 28 -12.18 -10.51 0.32
N LYS A 29 -11.09 -10.62 -0.42
CA LYS A 29 -10.24 -11.81 -0.40
C LYS A 29 -9.16 -11.77 0.66
N GLY A 30 -8.87 -10.60 1.20
CA GLY A 30 -7.83 -10.44 2.21
C GLY A 30 -8.25 -10.99 3.57
N GLU A 31 -7.35 -11.71 4.21
CA GLU A 31 -7.47 -12.15 5.60
C GLU A 31 -6.53 -11.37 6.49
N GLY A 32 -5.29 -11.17 6.06
CA GLY A 32 -4.32 -10.30 6.70
C GLY A 32 -4.08 -9.05 5.87
N PHE A 33 -4.10 -7.89 6.52
CA PHE A 33 -3.87 -6.61 5.88
C PHE A 33 -2.63 -5.96 6.45
N PHE A 34 -1.68 -5.64 5.58
CA PHE A 34 -0.39 -5.04 5.95
C PHE A 34 -0.17 -3.79 5.11
N ALA A 35 0.44 -2.79 5.70
CA ALA A 35 0.88 -1.60 4.99
C ALA A 35 1.98 -0.87 5.74
N TRP A 36 2.77 -0.09 5.01
CA TRP A 36 3.69 0.86 5.63
C TRP A 36 2.87 1.93 6.37
N ASP A 37 3.28 2.27 7.58
CA ASP A 37 2.51 3.19 8.44
C ASP A 37 2.34 4.60 7.83
N TRP A 38 3.22 5.01 6.92
CA TRP A 38 3.08 6.26 6.15
C TRP A 38 1.80 6.30 5.31
N LEU A 39 1.23 5.15 4.99
CA LEU A 39 -0.05 5.08 4.27
C LEU A 39 -1.15 5.84 5.00
N THR A 40 -1.09 5.93 6.32
CA THR A 40 -2.07 6.71 7.10
C THR A 40 -2.01 8.18 6.74
N ILE A 41 -0.80 8.73 6.60
CA ILE A 41 -0.59 10.13 6.23
C ILE A 41 -1.07 10.39 4.80
N GLU A 42 -0.71 9.51 3.89
CA GLU A 42 -1.09 9.66 2.48
C GLU A 42 -2.60 9.55 2.27
N THR A 43 -3.23 8.60 2.93
CA THR A 43 -4.69 8.41 2.83
C THR A 43 -5.44 9.60 3.41
N GLU A 44 -5.05 10.07 4.59
CA GLU A 44 -5.72 11.20 5.22
C GLU A 44 -5.43 12.51 4.48
N ALA A 45 -4.26 12.64 3.87
CA ALA A 45 -3.99 13.77 2.98
C ALA A 45 -4.93 13.78 1.77
N ALA A 46 -5.18 12.61 1.17
CA ALA A 46 -6.12 12.48 0.07
C ALA A 46 -7.56 12.82 0.51
N LEU A 47 -7.99 12.34 1.66
CA LEU A 47 -9.29 12.65 2.25
C LEU A 47 -9.45 14.17 2.45
N SER A 48 -8.45 14.81 3.04
CA SER A 48 -8.47 16.24 3.32
C SER A 48 -8.51 17.07 2.03
N ARG A 49 -7.67 16.73 1.06
CA ARG A 49 -7.58 17.46 -0.21
C ARG A 49 -8.85 17.33 -1.04
N ARG A 50 -9.51 16.18 -0.98
CA ARG A 50 -10.74 15.90 -1.70
C ARG A 50 -11.99 16.32 -0.91
N LYS A 51 -11.80 16.92 0.26
CA LYS A 51 -12.89 17.38 1.14
C LYS A 51 -13.88 16.25 1.44
N ALA A 52 -13.35 15.14 1.90
CA ALA A 52 -14.14 13.94 2.21
C ALA A 52 -15.25 14.25 3.22
N ARG A 53 -16.37 13.59 3.04
CA ARG A 53 -17.53 13.68 3.93
C ARG A 53 -17.35 12.78 5.14
N SER A 54 -18.21 12.96 6.16
CA SER A 54 -18.16 12.20 7.41
C SER A 54 -18.18 10.69 7.17
N PHE A 55 -19.02 10.20 6.26
CA PHE A 55 -19.10 8.76 6.00
C PHE A 55 -17.83 8.19 5.38
N GLN A 56 -17.07 9.00 4.65
CA GLN A 56 -15.78 8.58 4.08
C GLN A 56 -14.70 8.51 5.15
N TRP A 57 -14.68 9.46 6.08
CA TRP A 57 -13.80 9.41 7.25
C TRP A 57 -14.12 8.21 8.14
N GLU A 58 -15.40 7.90 8.34
CA GLU A 58 -15.81 6.72 9.09
C GLU A 58 -15.35 5.43 8.41
N LYS A 59 -15.48 5.35 7.09
CA LYS A 59 -15.00 4.21 6.32
C LYS A 59 -13.50 4.02 6.46
N TRP A 60 -12.75 5.09 6.37
CA TRP A 60 -11.30 5.05 6.61
C TRP A 60 -10.98 4.55 8.02
N SER A 61 -11.69 5.04 9.02
CA SER A 61 -11.51 4.60 10.40
C SER A 61 -11.72 3.09 10.55
N GLU A 62 -12.74 2.53 9.89
CA GLU A 62 -13.00 1.09 9.90
C GLU A 62 -11.91 0.30 9.19
N ILE A 63 -11.52 0.74 8.00
CA ILE A 63 -10.49 0.10 7.20
C ILE A 63 -9.16 0.09 7.96
N SER A 64 -8.78 1.23 8.54
CA SER A 64 -7.49 1.40 9.20
C SER A 64 -7.29 0.42 10.37
N LYS A 65 -8.37 0.00 11.02
CA LYS A 65 -8.31 -0.94 12.15
C LYS A 65 -7.94 -2.35 11.74
N LEU A 66 -8.06 -2.69 10.45
CA LEU A 66 -7.74 -4.03 9.95
C LEU A 66 -6.25 -4.21 9.70
N PHE A 67 -5.50 -3.12 9.60
CA PHE A 67 -4.10 -3.17 9.19
C PHE A 67 -3.15 -3.50 10.32
N GLN A 68 -2.17 -4.29 9.99
CA GLN A 68 -0.93 -4.41 10.74
C GLN A 68 0.08 -3.45 10.10
N TRP A 69 0.49 -2.45 10.87
CA TRP A 69 1.32 -1.37 10.35
C TRP A 69 2.79 -1.73 10.41
N VAL A 70 3.48 -1.58 9.28
CA VAL A 70 4.91 -1.79 9.17
C VAL A 70 5.62 -0.47 9.36
N HIS A 71 6.53 -0.41 10.32
CA HIS A 71 7.35 0.76 10.57
C HIS A 71 8.72 0.58 9.91
N LEU A 72 9.20 1.62 9.23
CA LEU A 72 10.54 1.66 8.65
C LEU A 72 11.42 2.58 9.49
N PRO A 73 12.28 2.02 10.36
CA PRO A 73 13.14 2.84 11.22
C PRO A 73 14.20 3.58 10.41
N GLN A 74 14.67 4.70 10.94
CA GLN A 74 15.62 5.57 10.25
C GLN A 74 16.91 4.85 9.85
N ASN A 75 17.35 3.87 10.63
CA ASN A 75 18.57 3.12 10.32
C ASN A 75 18.46 2.26 9.05
N GLU A 76 17.26 2.10 8.49
CA GLU A 76 17.05 1.40 7.22
C GLU A 76 16.95 2.33 6.02
N TRP A 77 16.89 3.63 6.24
CA TRP A 77 16.71 4.59 5.14
C TRP A 77 17.86 4.54 4.12
N ALA A 78 19.08 4.24 4.57
CA ALA A 78 20.22 4.08 3.66
C ALA A 78 20.00 2.91 2.68
N ASP A 79 19.44 1.80 3.16
CA ASP A 79 19.11 0.65 2.30
C ASP A 79 18.01 0.98 1.32
N ILE A 80 16.98 1.70 1.75
CA ILE A 80 15.90 2.14 0.87
C ILE A 80 16.45 3.01 -0.27
N ARG A 81 17.29 3.99 0.08
CA ARG A 81 17.94 4.87 -0.92
C ARG A 81 18.79 4.08 -1.90
N LYS A 82 19.57 3.14 -1.39
CA LYS A 82 20.44 2.29 -2.21
C LYS A 82 19.62 1.44 -3.17
N GLN A 83 18.58 0.79 -2.66
CA GLN A 83 17.69 -0.05 -3.47
C GLN A 83 16.99 0.78 -4.55
N ASN A 84 16.56 1.99 -4.21
CA ASN A 84 15.82 2.83 -5.14
C ASN A 84 16.69 3.41 -6.28
N ARG A 85 18.00 3.35 -6.17
CA ARG A 85 18.88 3.69 -7.30
C ARG A 85 18.62 2.77 -8.50
N ASN A 86 18.22 1.52 -8.23
CA ASN A 86 17.86 0.56 -9.27
C ASN A 86 16.37 0.62 -9.62
N TRP A 87 15.50 0.86 -8.65
CA TRP A 87 14.05 0.90 -8.87
C TRP A 87 13.59 2.18 -9.54
N MET A 88 14.21 3.31 -9.21
CA MET A 88 13.87 4.63 -9.74
C MET A 88 12.41 5.02 -9.54
N LEU A 89 11.84 4.65 -8.40
CA LEU A 89 10.49 5.03 -8.00
C LEU A 89 10.51 6.38 -7.26
N ARG A 90 9.34 7.02 -7.17
CA ARG A 90 9.17 8.14 -6.26
C ARG A 90 9.37 7.68 -4.82
N ALA A 91 9.77 8.60 -3.95
CA ALA A 91 10.22 8.26 -2.59
C ALA A 91 9.22 7.41 -1.80
N ALA A 92 7.95 7.82 -1.77
CA ALA A 92 6.93 7.08 -1.04
C ALA A 92 6.70 5.69 -1.63
N ASP A 93 6.67 5.58 -2.96
CA ASP A 93 6.48 4.30 -3.66
C ASP A 93 7.65 3.35 -3.37
N ALA A 94 8.87 3.86 -3.34
CA ALA A 94 10.06 3.09 -2.99
C ALA A 94 9.96 2.54 -1.56
N ALA A 95 9.52 3.37 -0.61
CA ALA A 95 9.37 2.96 0.78
C ALA A 95 8.25 1.93 0.95
N HIS A 96 7.12 2.09 0.27
CA HIS A 96 6.05 1.08 0.26
C HIS A 96 6.56 -0.27 -0.23
N LEU A 97 7.26 -0.28 -1.35
CA LEU A 97 7.78 -1.52 -1.94
C LEU A 97 8.86 -2.17 -1.07
N TYR A 98 9.71 -1.36 -0.46
CA TYR A 98 10.71 -1.84 0.48
C TYR A 98 10.04 -2.50 1.70
N ALA A 99 9.02 -1.86 2.27
CA ALA A 99 8.25 -2.42 3.38
C ALA A 99 7.57 -3.73 2.99
N PHE A 100 7.01 -3.81 1.78
CA PHE A 100 6.43 -5.04 1.23
C PHE A 100 7.47 -6.17 1.23
N ARG A 101 8.66 -5.92 0.72
CA ARG A 101 9.72 -6.94 0.67
C ARG A 101 10.13 -7.42 2.06
N ARG A 102 10.16 -6.53 3.04
CA ARG A 102 10.45 -6.92 4.42
C ARG A 102 9.43 -7.92 4.95
N VAL A 103 8.16 -7.66 4.71
CA VAL A 103 7.11 -8.57 5.16
C VAL A 103 7.17 -9.88 4.38
N CYS A 104 7.52 -9.86 3.10
CA CYS A 104 7.71 -11.05 2.28
C CYS A 104 8.77 -12.01 2.85
N SER A 105 9.77 -11.50 3.55
CA SER A 105 10.78 -12.35 4.18
C SER A 105 10.20 -13.22 5.30
N ILE A 106 9.06 -12.83 5.85
CA ILE A 106 8.35 -13.56 6.90
C ILE A 106 7.12 -14.27 6.33
N LEU A 107 6.42 -13.63 5.40
CA LEU A 107 5.20 -14.13 4.75
C LEU A 107 5.46 -14.27 3.24
N PRO A 108 6.04 -15.41 2.80
CA PRO A 108 6.45 -15.55 1.39
C PRO A 108 5.32 -15.48 0.37
N ASP A 109 4.08 -15.78 0.79
CA ASP A 109 2.91 -15.75 -0.09
C ASP A 109 2.19 -14.39 -0.11
N LEU A 110 2.75 -13.39 0.57
CA LEU A 110 2.20 -12.03 0.59
C LEU A 110 2.09 -11.47 -0.82
N ARG A 111 0.96 -10.83 -1.12
CA ARG A 111 0.73 -10.19 -2.41
C ARG A 111 0.59 -8.68 -2.24
N LEU A 112 1.15 -7.96 -3.19
CA LEU A 112 1.05 -6.50 -3.24
C LEU A 112 -0.25 -6.10 -3.93
N VAL A 113 -1.00 -5.21 -3.29
CA VAL A 113 -2.20 -4.61 -3.86
C VAL A 113 -1.87 -3.16 -4.20
N THR A 114 -1.76 -2.87 -5.48
CA THR A 114 -1.46 -1.52 -5.98
C THR A 114 -2.11 -1.32 -7.35
N PHE A 115 -2.48 -0.08 -7.62
CA PHE A 115 -2.94 0.34 -8.95
C PHE A 115 -2.00 1.37 -9.58
N ASP A 116 -0.83 1.58 -8.98
CA ASP A 116 0.21 2.41 -9.54
C ASP A 116 0.96 1.64 -10.64
N ASP A 117 0.92 2.15 -11.86
CA ASP A 117 1.53 1.50 -13.03
C ASP A 117 3.03 1.27 -12.88
N GLU A 118 3.75 2.19 -12.27
CA GLU A 118 5.19 2.05 -12.05
C GLU A 118 5.49 0.91 -11.08
N GLN A 119 4.74 0.82 -9.99
CA GLN A 119 4.89 -0.29 -9.03
C GLN A 119 4.51 -1.62 -9.65
N ILE A 120 3.42 -1.68 -10.42
CA ILE A 120 2.99 -2.89 -11.11
C ILE A 120 4.09 -3.36 -12.07
N SER A 121 4.62 -2.46 -12.87
CA SER A 121 5.69 -2.77 -13.84
C SER A 121 6.93 -3.31 -13.14
N LEU A 122 7.38 -2.65 -12.08
CA LEU A 122 8.56 -3.07 -11.35
C LEU A 122 8.33 -4.41 -10.63
N ALA A 123 7.19 -4.58 -9.99
CA ALA A 123 6.83 -5.83 -9.32
C ALA A 123 6.84 -7.00 -10.30
N SER A 124 6.28 -6.81 -11.49
CA SER A 124 6.27 -7.83 -12.53
C SER A 124 7.69 -8.21 -12.97
N LYS A 125 8.56 -7.22 -13.16
CA LYS A 125 9.96 -7.45 -13.56
C LYS A 125 10.76 -8.18 -12.48
N LYS A 126 10.49 -7.91 -11.21
CA LYS A 126 11.24 -8.48 -10.08
C LYS A 126 10.62 -9.78 -9.57
N GLY A 127 9.52 -10.23 -10.14
CA GLY A 127 8.85 -11.44 -9.70
C GLY A 127 8.12 -11.30 -8.37
N PHE A 128 7.77 -10.10 -7.95
CA PHE A 128 6.96 -9.86 -6.77
C PHE A 128 5.52 -10.26 -7.06
N ARG A 129 4.87 -10.89 -6.08
CA ARG A 129 3.50 -11.34 -6.25
C ARG A 129 2.53 -10.17 -6.17
N LEU A 130 1.72 -10.02 -7.20
CA LEU A 130 0.61 -9.06 -7.25
C LEU A 130 -0.71 -9.77 -6.97
N PHE A 131 -1.65 -9.02 -6.40
CA PHE A 131 -3.04 -9.46 -6.29
C PHE A 131 -3.71 -9.40 -7.65
#